data_f8c63587198f4ab40044a550a460a2fd
#
_entry.id   f8c63587198f4ab40044a550a460a2fd
#
_cell.length_a   1.000
_cell.length_b   1.000
_cell.length_c   1.000
_cell.angle_alpha   90.00
_cell.angle_beta   90.00
_cell.angle_gamma   90.00
#
_symmetry.space_group_name_H-M   'P 1'
#
loop_
_entity.id
_entity.type
_entity.pdbx_description
1 polymer ?
#
loop_
_entity_poly.entity_id
_entity_poly.type
_entity_poly.pdbx_seq_one_letter_code
_entity_poly.pdbx_strand_id
1 'polypeptide(L)'
;EFQAMGELEYYVIAPDTGMFEATDQRGYHESGPYAKFNEFRTQCMSYISQTGGQIKYGHSEVGNFTLEGYIYEQNEIEFLPVPVEQAADQLMIAKWVIRNLGFKYGYNVTFAPKITAGKAGSGLHVHMRIMQDGKNQMLKDGILSETARKAIAGMMELAPSITAFGNTNPTSYFRLVPHQEAPTNVCWGDRNRSVLVRVPLGWAAKKDMCTLANPLETESYFDTTQKQTVEMRSPDGSADLYQLLAGLAVACRHGFEIENALELAEKTYVNVNIHQKENEDKLKVLAQLPDSCVASADCLEQQRAIFEQYNVFSSAMIDGIIRKLRNYEDKTLRADLDGKQQEM
;
A
#
# COMPACT_ATOMS: atom_id res chain seq x y z
N GLU A 1 -8.45 13.67 -14.35
CA GLU A 1 -7.14 13.69 -13.71
C GLU A 1 -7.02 12.52 -12.73
N PHE A 2 -5.90 11.79 -12.74
CA PHE A 2 -5.59 10.75 -11.78
C PHE A 2 -4.74 11.33 -10.65
N GLN A 3 -5.20 11.17 -9.41
CA GLN A 3 -4.48 11.59 -8.21
C GLN A 3 -4.20 10.40 -7.32
N ALA A 4 -3.04 10.44 -6.62
CA ALA A 4 -2.62 9.37 -5.74
C ALA A 4 -1.97 9.92 -4.45
N MET A 5 -1.89 9.07 -3.46
CA MET A 5 -1.07 9.23 -2.25
C MET A 5 -0.56 7.88 -1.78
N GLY A 6 0.51 7.88 -0.99
CA GLY A 6 1.03 6.67 -0.35
C GLY A 6 0.89 6.71 1.16
N GLU A 7 0.77 5.52 1.75
CA GLU A 7 1.03 5.22 3.15
C GLU A 7 2.40 4.53 3.18
N LEU A 8 3.43 5.25 3.60
CA LEU A 8 4.82 4.80 3.52
C LEU A 8 5.27 4.21 4.84
N GLU A 9 5.34 2.89 4.90
CA GLU A 9 5.84 2.16 6.06
C GLU A 9 7.36 1.93 6.01
N TYR A 10 8.01 2.00 7.17
CA TYR A 10 9.45 1.76 7.31
C TYR A 10 9.80 1.37 8.72
N TYR A 11 10.89 0.62 8.88
CA TYR A 11 11.47 0.33 10.19
C TYR A 11 12.61 1.29 10.52
N VAL A 12 12.63 1.70 11.79
CA VAL A 12 13.78 2.36 12.43
C VAL A 12 14.43 1.34 13.37
N ILE A 13 15.75 1.22 13.28
CA ILE A 13 16.54 0.24 14.00
C ILE A 13 17.62 0.98 14.79
N ALA A 14 17.68 0.74 16.10
CA ALA A 14 18.68 1.33 16.99
C ALA A 14 19.06 0.34 18.10
N PRO A 15 20.20 0.53 18.80
CA PRO A 15 20.53 -0.27 19.96
C PRO A 15 19.41 -0.23 21.02
N ASP A 16 19.06 -1.38 21.56
CA ASP A 16 18.07 -1.47 22.63
C ASP A 16 18.69 -0.99 23.96
N THR A 17 18.02 -0.10 24.64
CA THR A 17 18.43 0.43 25.95
C THR A 17 17.82 -0.33 27.12
N GLY A 18 16.89 -1.24 26.86
CA GLY A 18 16.12 -1.97 27.88
C GLY A 18 15.15 -1.09 28.66
N MET A 19 14.93 0.18 28.24
CA MET A 19 14.01 1.09 28.94
C MET A 19 12.63 1.07 28.28
N PHE A 20 11.58 0.97 29.09
CA PHE A 20 10.19 0.99 28.62
C PHE A 20 9.95 -0.02 27.51
N GLU A 21 10.18 -1.29 27.82
CA GLU A 21 10.01 -2.39 26.85
C GLU A 21 8.62 -2.36 26.23
N ALA A 22 8.57 -2.38 24.90
CA ALA A 22 7.33 -2.46 24.15
C ALA A 22 6.90 -3.91 23.97
N THR A 23 5.60 -4.15 23.91
CA THR A 23 5.07 -5.49 23.64
C THR A 23 5.30 -5.88 22.17
N ASP A 24 5.84 -7.07 21.94
CA ASP A 24 6.11 -7.58 20.59
C ASP A 24 4.87 -7.52 19.69
N GLN A 25 5.02 -6.95 18.50
CA GLN A 25 3.98 -6.78 17.47
C GLN A 25 2.71 -6.03 17.96
N ARG A 26 2.89 -5.09 18.90
CA ARG A 26 1.79 -4.23 19.42
C ARG A 26 2.14 -2.75 19.37
N GLY A 27 2.89 -2.32 18.34
CA GLY A 27 3.29 -0.92 18.17
C GLY A 27 2.21 0.00 17.58
N TYR A 28 1.10 -0.54 17.06
CA TYR A 28 0.10 0.25 16.34
C TYR A 28 -0.49 1.38 17.18
N HIS A 29 -0.24 2.64 16.73
CA HIS A 29 -0.60 3.86 17.46
C HIS A 29 -0.07 3.96 18.90
N GLU A 30 1.02 3.22 19.19
CA GLU A 30 1.66 3.32 20.48
C GLU A 30 2.29 4.72 20.69
N SER A 31 2.29 5.18 21.93
CA SER A 31 2.82 6.49 22.30
C SER A 31 4.13 6.38 23.07
N GLY A 32 4.84 7.51 23.18
CA GLY A 32 6.01 7.58 24.05
C GLY A 32 5.63 7.35 25.53
N PRO A 33 6.49 6.72 26.33
CA PRO A 33 7.88 6.32 26.01
C PRO A 33 8.00 4.90 25.37
N TYR A 34 6.92 4.19 25.16
CA TYR A 34 6.93 2.84 24.57
C TYR A 34 7.21 2.87 23.05
N ALA A 35 6.68 3.84 22.32
CA ALA A 35 7.14 4.15 20.96
C ALA A 35 8.38 5.06 21.05
N LYS A 36 9.53 4.57 20.58
CA LYS A 36 10.84 5.21 20.77
C LYS A 36 11.14 6.31 19.75
N PHE A 37 10.57 6.20 18.53
CA PHE A 37 10.95 7.04 17.40
C PHE A 37 9.91 8.09 17.01
N ASN A 38 9.00 8.45 17.93
CA ASN A 38 7.97 9.49 17.69
C ASN A 38 8.58 10.84 17.28
N GLU A 39 9.64 11.28 17.98
CA GLU A 39 10.33 12.54 17.66
C GLU A 39 11.00 12.46 16.27
N PHE A 40 11.70 11.37 16.00
CA PHE A 40 12.31 11.12 14.69
C PHE A 40 11.27 11.19 13.57
N ARG A 41 10.14 10.46 13.70
CA ARG A 41 9.03 10.49 12.72
C ARG A 41 8.48 11.91 12.56
N THR A 42 8.25 12.63 13.64
CA THR A 42 7.75 14.01 13.61
C THR A 42 8.71 14.94 12.86
N GLN A 43 10.01 14.80 13.07
CA GLN A 43 11.01 15.57 12.34
C GLN A 43 11.04 15.17 10.85
N CYS A 44 10.94 13.89 10.52
CA CYS A 44 10.81 13.44 9.13
C CYS A 44 9.62 14.13 8.45
N MET A 45 8.44 14.11 9.06
CA MET A 45 7.26 14.78 8.53
C MET A 45 7.47 16.28 8.34
N SER A 46 8.10 16.95 9.31
CA SER A 46 8.41 18.37 9.22
C SER A 46 9.31 18.70 8.02
N TYR A 47 10.39 17.95 7.82
CA TYR A 47 11.29 18.18 6.67
C TYR A 47 10.63 17.82 5.34
N ILE A 48 9.85 16.74 5.27
CA ILE A 48 9.09 16.38 4.07
C ILE A 48 8.12 17.52 3.72
N SER A 49 7.40 18.06 4.70
CA SER A 49 6.49 19.19 4.48
C SER A 49 7.22 20.44 4.00
N GLN A 50 8.39 20.77 4.56
CA GLN A 50 9.22 21.90 4.13
C GLN A 50 9.73 21.75 2.68
N THR A 51 9.86 20.54 2.18
CA THR A 51 10.22 20.26 0.77
C THR A 51 9.02 20.18 -0.17
N GLY A 52 7.81 20.50 0.31
CA GLY A 52 6.59 20.55 -0.49
C GLY A 52 5.70 19.31 -0.38
N GLY A 53 6.09 18.29 0.38
CA GLY A 53 5.28 17.10 0.60
C GLY A 53 3.99 17.40 1.36
N GLN A 54 2.88 16.91 0.88
CA GLN A 54 1.55 17.08 1.47
C GLN A 54 1.31 15.97 2.50
N ILE A 55 1.64 16.22 3.77
CA ILE A 55 1.50 15.24 4.85
C ILE A 55 0.08 15.25 5.40
N LYS A 56 -0.48 14.05 5.59
CA LYS A 56 -1.76 13.83 6.28
C LYS A 56 -1.53 13.64 7.78
N TYR A 57 -0.79 12.60 8.17
CA TYR A 57 -0.31 12.33 9.52
C TYR A 57 0.73 11.19 9.52
N GLY A 58 1.25 10.83 10.70
CA GLY A 58 2.13 9.68 10.87
C GLY A 58 2.00 9.07 12.25
N HIS A 59 2.20 7.77 12.33
CA HIS A 59 2.07 6.99 13.57
C HIS A 59 3.07 5.82 13.61
N SER A 60 3.21 5.18 14.77
CA SER A 60 3.88 3.89 14.88
C SER A 60 2.95 2.79 14.35
N GLU A 61 3.53 1.82 13.62
CA GLU A 61 2.84 0.67 13.07
C GLU A 61 2.98 -0.57 13.95
N VAL A 62 2.32 -1.69 13.54
CA VAL A 62 2.24 -2.95 14.31
C VAL A 62 3.62 -3.49 14.67
N GLY A 63 4.58 -3.39 13.75
CA GLY A 63 5.90 -4.00 13.89
C GLY A 63 6.73 -3.37 14.99
N ASN A 64 6.92 -4.12 16.08
CA ASN A 64 7.78 -3.75 17.18
C ASN A 64 8.37 -5.02 17.79
N PHE A 65 9.70 -5.14 17.81
CA PHE A 65 10.40 -6.30 18.38
C PHE A 65 11.87 -5.96 18.66
N THR A 66 12.48 -6.76 19.52
CA THR A 66 13.92 -6.72 19.78
C THR A 66 14.58 -7.97 19.20
N LEU A 67 15.69 -7.79 18.50
CA LEU A 67 16.49 -8.87 17.93
C LEU A 67 17.99 -8.51 18.05
N GLU A 68 18.80 -9.43 18.58
CA GLU A 68 20.26 -9.29 18.69
C GLU A 68 20.73 -7.96 19.35
N GLY A 69 19.99 -7.49 20.35
CA GLY A 69 20.33 -6.26 21.08
C GLY A 69 19.93 -4.95 20.38
N TYR A 70 19.13 -5.06 19.31
CA TYR A 70 18.54 -3.90 18.62
C TYR A 70 17.02 -3.91 18.73
N ILE A 71 16.45 -2.74 18.88
CA ILE A 71 15.02 -2.51 18.75
C ILE A 71 14.69 -2.21 17.29
N TYR A 72 13.61 -2.83 16.82
CA TYR A 72 13.00 -2.63 15.51
C TYR A 72 11.62 -2.07 15.72
N GLU A 73 11.37 -0.84 15.31
CA GLU A 73 10.06 -0.19 15.44
C GLU A 73 9.59 0.29 14.07
N GLN A 74 8.42 -0.18 13.68
CA GLN A 74 7.79 0.19 12.43
C GLN A 74 7.04 1.52 12.58
N ASN A 75 7.22 2.39 11.60
CA ASN A 75 6.61 3.70 11.52
C ASN A 75 5.94 3.87 10.17
N GLU A 76 4.91 4.70 10.12
CA GLU A 76 4.18 5.04 8.90
C GLU A 76 4.00 6.55 8.79
N ILE A 77 4.15 7.06 7.56
CA ILE A 77 3.80 8.43 7.18
C ILE A 77 2.81 8.37 6.03
N GLU A 78 1.62 8.94 6.25
CA GLU A 78 0.56 9.07 5.25
C GLU A 78 0.56 10.45 4.60
N PHE A 79 0.31 10.48 3.30
CA PHE A 79 0.27 11.68 2.48
C PHE A 79 -1.16 12.09 2.11
N LEU A 80 -1.31 13.28 1.56
CA LEU A 80 -2.57 13.72 0.94
C LEU A 80 -2.55 13.43 -0.56
N PRO A 81 -3.71 13.14 -1.18
CA PRO A 81 -3.80 12.90 -2.61
C PRO A 81 -3.45 14.17 -3.41
N VAL A 82 -2.52 14.02 -4.34
CA VAL A 82 -2.04 15.04 -5.27
C VAL A 82 -1.98 14.45 -6.68
N PRO A 83 -1.80 15.25 -7.76
CA PRO A 83 -1.52 14.73 -9.09
C PRO A 83 -0.44 13.65 -9.07
N VAL A 84 -0.58 12.63 -9.90
CA VAL A 84 0.20 11.39 -9.79
C VAL A 84 1.71 11.60 -9.85
N GLU A 85 2.17 12.54 -10.66
CA GLU A 85 3.60 12.89 -10.77
C GLU A 85 4.12 13.46 -9.44
N GLN A 86 3.35 14.37 -8.84
CA GLN A 86 3.68 14.95 -7.53
C GLN A 86 3.61 13.89 -6.42
N ALA A 87 2.71 12.90 -6.53
CA ALA A 87 2.65 11.79 -5.59
C ALA A 87 3.94 10.94 -5.64
N ALA A 88 4.48 10.68 -6.83
CA ALA A 88 5.77 10.01 -6.97
C ALA A 88 6.92 10.83 -6.38
N ASP A 89 6.98 12.12 -6.70
CA ASP A 89 8.00 13.03 -6.21
C ASP A 89 8.02 13.12 -4.68
N GLN A 90 6.86 13.35 -4.05
CA GLN A 90 6.80 13.48 -2.59
C GLN A 90 7.20 12.18 -1.87
N LEU A 91 6.82 11.02 -2.38
CA LEU A 91 7.23 9.72 -1.81
C LEU A 91 8.73 9.46 -1.98
N MET A 92 9.30 9.82 -3.14
CA MET A 92 10.73 9.69 -3.39
C MET A 92 11.54 10.61 -2.45
N ILE A 93 11.13 11.87 -2.33
CA ILE A 93 11.75 12.84 -1.40
C ILE A 93 11.61 12.34 0.05
N ALA A 94 10.45 11.81 0.43
CA ALA A 94 10.24 11.26 1.76
C ALA A 94 11.22 10.14 2.09
N LYS A 95 11.39 9.17 1.20
CA LYS A 95 12.37 8.07 1.38
C LYS A 95 13.79 8.62 1.54
N TRP A 96 14.14 9.66 0.79
CA TRP A 96 15.42 10.32 0.89
C TRP A 96 15.59 11.05 2.23
N VAL A 97 14.60 11.85 2.66
CA VAL A 97 14.61 12.59 3.94
C VAL A 97 14.73 11.61 5.11
N ILE A 98 13.92 10.57 5.16
CA ILE A 98 13.91 9.59 6.24
C ILE A 98 15.27 8.90 6.38
N ARG A 99 15.91 8.50 5.26
CA ARG A 99 17.25 7.90 5.29
C ARG A 99 18.33 8.89 5.78
N ASN A 100 18.29 10.12 5.30
CA ASN A 100 19.28 11.12 5.68
C ASN A 100 19.15 11.54 7.15
N LEU A 101 17.94 11.68 7.65
CA LEU A 101 17.69 11.91 9.07
C LEU A 101 18.07 10.68 9.91
N GLY A 102 17.78 9.47 9.47
CA GLY A 102 18.25 8.24 10.12
C GLY A 102 19.75 8.26 10.30
N PHE A 103 20.50 8.54 9.24
CA PHE A 103 21.95 8.70 9.30
C PHE A 103 22.37 9.80 10.32
N LYS A 104 21.72 10.96 10.31
CA LYS A 104 22.01 12.07 11.24
C LYS A 104 21.78 11.69 12.71
N TYR A 105 20.75 10.86 12.98
CA TYR A 105 20.42 10.39 14.34
C TYR A 105 21.22 9.15 14.75
N GLY A 106 22.00 8.54 13.87
CA GLY A 106 22.68 7.28 14.11
C GLY A 106 21.75 6.08 14.11
N TYR A 107 20.57 6.21 13.47
CA TYR A 107 19.62 5.13 13.29
C TYR A 107 19.77 4.47 11.93
N ASN A 108 19.59 3.16 11.88
CA ASN A 108 19.41 2.47 10.61
C ASN A 108 17.93 2.49 10.21
N VAL A 109 17.65 2.81 8.95
CA VAL A 109 16.29 2.90 8.42
C VAL A 109 16.16 1.97 7.21
N THR A 110 15.09 1.19 7.17
CA THR A 110 14.83 0.30 6.04
C THR A 110 13.38 0.33 5.58
N PHE A 111 13.19 0.29 4.26
CA PHE A 111 11.92 0.12 3.58
C PHE A 111 11.77 -1.32 3.04
N ALA A 112 12.56 -2.26 3.54
CA ALA A 112 12.49 -3.65 3.14
C ALA A 112 11.08 -4.23 3.43
N PRO A 113 10.46 -4.92 2.48
CA PRO A 113 9.11 -5.48 2.65
C PRO A 113 8.98 -6.46 3.79
N LYS A 114 10.04 -7.21 4.07
CA LYS A 114 10.11 -8.19 5.16
C LYS A 114 11.51 -8.24 5.71
N ILE A 115 11.67 -8.03 7.02
CA ILE A 115 12.96 -8.09 7.71
C ILE A 115 13.20 -9.50 8.22
N THR A 116 12.21 -10.09 8.87
CA THR A 116 12.29 -11.45 9.42
C THR A 116 10.93 -12.15 9.39
N ALA A 117 10.95 -13.47 9.32
CA ALA A 117 9.73 -14.27 9.36
C ALA A 117 8.98 -14.07 10.68
N GLY A 118 7.65 -14.18 10.65
CA GLY A 118 6.80 -14.07 11.83
C GLY A 118 6.59 -12.66 12.39
N LYS A 119 7.25 -11.62 11.83
CA LYS A 119 7.05 -10.22 12.22
C LYS A 119 6.37 -9.43 11.10
N ALA A 120 5.75 -8.30 11.43
CA ALA A 120 5.08 -7.44 10.46
C ALA A 120 6.03 -7.02 9.32
N GLY A 121 5.54 -7.06 8.10
CA GLY A 121 6.22 -6.52 6.93
C GLY A 121 5.86 -5.06 6.69
N SER A 122 6.66 -4.34 5.91
CA SER A 122 6.40 -2.96 5.53
C SER A 122 5.78 -2.86 4.14
N GLY A 123 4.62 -2.23 4.06
CA GLY A 123 3.89 -1.93 2.84
C GLY A 123 4.16 -0.52 2.30
N LEU A 124 3.59 -0.29 1.15
CA LEU A 124 3.35 1.01 0.56
C LEU A 124 1.93 0.97 -0.02
N HIS A 125 0.95 1.26 0.80
CA HIS A 125 -0.43 1.29 0.31
C HIS A 125 -0.64 2.54 -0.54
N VAL A 126 -1.21 2.36 -1.72
CA VAL A 126 -1.43 3.49 -2.64
C VAL A 126 -2.92 3.78 -2.73
N HIS A 127 -3.30 4.96 -2.27
CA HIS A 127 -4.66 5.48 -2.44
C HIS A 127 -4.76 6.27 -3.73
N MET A 128 -5.88 6.10 -4.43
CA MET A 128 -6.13 6.70 -5.73
C MET A 128 -7.51 7.30 -5.78
N ARG A 129 -7.64 8.39 -6.53
CA ARG A 129 -8.93 8.99 -6.88
C ARG A 129 -8.91 9.57 -8.28
N ILE A 130 -10.07 9.63 -8.89
CA ILE A 130 -10.27 10.23 -10.21
C ILE A 130 -10.99 11.57 -10.04
N MET A 131 -10.40 12.60 -10.59
CA MET A 131 -10.92 13.96 -10.54
C MET A 131 -11.42 14.36 -11.91
N GLN A 132 -12.56 15.03 -11.96
CA GLN A 132 -13.09 15.68 -13.15
C GLN A 132 -13.59 17.09 -12.78
N ASP A 133 -13.10 18.09 -13.47
CA ASP A 133 -13.46 19.51 -13.24
C ASP A 133 -13.30 19.92 -11.76
N GLY A 134 -12.21 19.48 -11.12
CA GLY A 134 -11.89 19.76 -9.72
C GLY A 134 -12.73 18.98 -8.70
N LYS A 135 -13.60 18.06 -9.14
CA LYS A 135 -14.47 17.25 -8.27
C LYS A 135 -14.03 15.81 -8.24
N ASN A 136 -14.04 15.23 -7.05
CA ASN A 136 -13.79 13.82 -6.84
C ASN A 136 -14.94 12.96 -7.39
N GLN A 137 -14.63 12.04 -8.29
CA GLN A 137 -15.60 11.17 -8.96
C GLN A 137 -15.79 9.81 -8.27
N MET A 138 -15.16 9.58 -7.12
CA MET A 138 -15.20 8.26 -6.47
C MET A 138 -16.54 7.97 -5.79
N LEU A 139 -17.31 9.01 -5.42
CA LEU A 139 -18.65 8.88 -4.87
C LEU A 139 -19.69 9.56 -5.75
N LYS A 140 -20.90 8.99 -5.78
CA LYS A 140 -22.10 9.61 -6.32
C LYS A 140 -23.26 9.31 -5.37
N ASP A 141 -23.98 10.34 -4.94
CA ASP A 141 -25.12 10.23 -4.02
C ASP A 141 -24.78 9.47 -2.71
N GLY A 142 -23.54 9.60 -2.22
CA GLY A 142 -23.05 8.99 -0.98
C GLY A 142 -22.67 7.49 -1.11
N ILE A 143 -22.69 6.94 -2.31
CA ILE A 143 -22.26 5.54 -2.60
C ILE A 143 -21.09 5.54 -3.59
N LEU A 144 -20.37 4.40 -3.63
CA LEU A 144 -19.27 4.21 -4.56
C LEU A 144 -19.75 4.32 -6.01
N SER A 145 -19.16 5.24 -6.76
CA SER A 145 -19.60 5.58 -8.11
C SER A 145 -19.29 4.47 -9.13
N GLU A 146 -19.92 4.58 -10.30
CA GLU A 146 -19.56 3.75 -11.46
C GLU A 146 -18.11 4.00 -11.89
N THR A 147 -17.64 5.24 -11.85
CA THR A 147 -16.23 5.60 -12.11
C THR A 147 -15.28 4.84 -11.21
N ALA A 148 -15.54 4.82 -9.90
CA ALA A 148 -14.71 4.08 -8.95
C ALA A 148 -14.75 2.57 -9.21
N ARG A 149 -15.91 1.99 -9.48
CA ARG A 149 -16.04 0.56 -9.76
C ARG A 149 -15.35 0.14 -11.05
N LYS A 150 -15.37 0.98 -12.11
CA LYS A 150 -14.58 0.75 -13.32
C LYS A 150 -13.07 0.79 -13.05
N ALA A 151 -12.60 1.78 -12.31
CA ALA A 151 -11.19 1.85 -11.92
C ALA A 151 -10.77 0.61 -11.11
N ILE A 152 -11.60 0.16 -10.17
CA ILE A 152 -11.37 -1.08 -9.40
C ILE A 152 -11.32 -2.29 -10.33
N ALA A 153 -12.22 -2.41 -11.29
CA ALA A 153 -12.23 -3.54 -12.24
C ALA A 153 -10.91 -3.66 -13.00
N GLY A 154 -10.38 -2.56 -13.51
CA GLY A 154 -9.08 -2.57 -14.19
C GLY A 154 -7.93 -2.95 -13.24
N MET A 155 -7.96 -2.50 -11.99
CA MET A 155 -7.01 -2.95 -10.97
C MET A 155 -7.15 -4.45 -10.67
N MET A 156 -8.36 -4.99 -10.62
CA MET A 156 -8.57 -6.45 -10.41
C MET A 156 -8.01 -7.27 -11.56
N GLU A 157 -8.24 -6.85 -12.81
CA GLU A 157 -7.74 -7.57 -13.98
C GLU A 157 -6.22 -7.55 -14.08
N LEU A 158 -5.60 -6.40 -13.77
CA LEU A 158 -4.15 -6.21 -13.88
C LEU A 158 -3.39 -6.44 -12.58
N ALA A 159 -4.06 -6.80 -11.47
CA ALA A 159 -3.43 -6.99 -10.18
C ALA A 159 -2.19 -7.90 -10.19
N PRO A 160 -2.21 -9.06 -10.89
CA PRO A 160 -1.02 -9.91 -10.98
C PRO A 160 0.17 -9.20 -11.64
N SER A 161 -0.06 -8.41 -12.69
CA SER A 161 1.00 -7.66 -13.38
C SER A 161 1.49 -6.44 -12.59
N ILE A 162 0.62 -5.82 -11.77
CA ILE A 162 0.99 -4.69 -10.91
C ILE A 162 2.04 -5.09 -9.89
N THR A 163 2.09 -6.36 -9.45
CA THR A 163 3.15 -6.84 -8.55
C THR A 163 4.55 -6.68 -9.15
N ALA A 164 4.69 -6.69 -10.48
CA ALA A 164 5.98 -6.45 -11.14
C ALA A 164 6.51 -5.02 -10.95
N PHE A 165 5.64 -4.07 -10.70
CA PHE A 165 5.98 -2.68 -10.40
C PHE A 165 6.05 -2.40 -8.90
N GLY A 166 5.17 -3.07 -8.12
CA GLY A 166 4.96 -2.79 -6.69
C GLY A 166 5.71 -3.72 -5.73
N ASN A 167 6.15 -4.89 -6.17
CA ASN A 167 6.75 -5.94 -5.35
C ASN A 167 8.01 -6.47 -6.04
N THR A 168 9.09 -5.69 -6.02
CA THR A 168 10.20 -5.80 -6.98
C THR A 168 11.41 -6.57 -6.48
N ASN A 169 11.29 -7.28 -5.36
CA ASN A 169 12.34 -8.17 -4.86
C ASN A 169 11.75 -9.41 -4.13
N PRO A 170 12.53 -10.48 -3.91
CA PRO A 170 12.03 -11.70 -3.29
C PRO A 170 11.41 -11.51 -1.91
N THR A 171 11.88 -10.54 -1.09
CA THR A 171 11.33 -10.30 0.24
C THR A 171 9.92 -9.73 0.21
N SER A 172 9.48 -9.15 -0.91
CA SER A 172 8.08 -8.76 -1.14
C SER A 172 7.13 -9.95 -0.99
N TYR A 173 7.53 -11.11 -1.50
CA TYR A 173 6.71 -12.33 -1.49
C TYR A 173 6.75 -13.09 -0.17
N PHE A 174 7.65 -12.74 0.74
CA PHE A 174 7.59 -13.13 2.15
C PHE A 174 6.65 -12.23 2.98
N ARG A 175 6.32 -11.03 2.48
CA ARG A 175 5.26 -10.18 3.02
C ARG A 175 3.88 -10.61 2.49
N LEU A 176 3.77 -10.89 1.19
CA LEU A 176 2.53 -11.33 0.53
C LEU A 176 2.25 -12.81 0.83
N VAL A 177 1.87 -13.12 2.07
CA VAL A 177 1.59 -14.48 2.54
C VAL A 177 0.20 -14.56 3.17
N PRO A 178 -0.51 -15.71 3.04
CA PRO A 178 -1.82 -15.89 3.64
C PRO A 178 -1.80 -15.66 5.16
N HIS A 179 -2.92 -15.18 5.70
CA HIS A 179 -3.14 -14.96 7.13
C HIS A 179 -2.22 -13.93 7.79
N GLN A 180 -1.54 -13.09 7.01
CA GLN A 180 -0.83 -11.91 7.48
C GLN A 180 -1.51 -10.62 6.97
N GLU A 181 -0.94 -9.46 7.25
CA GLU A 181 -1.56 -8.15 6.96
C GLU A 181 -1.67 -7.84 5.48
N ALA A 182 -0.79 -8.43 4.65
CA ALA A 182 -0.76 -8.20 3.21
C ALA A 182 -1.74 -9.12 2.48
N PRO A 183 -2.48 -8.60 1.48
CA PRO A 183 -3.44 -9.40 0.71
C PRO A 183 -2.73 -10.32 -0.29
N THR A 184 -3.29 -11.52 -0.49
CA THR A 184 -2.82 -12.47 -1.50
C THR A 184 -3.86 -12.81 -2.56
N ASN A 185 -5.12 -12.48 -2.32
CA ASN A 185 -6.23 -12.77 -3.21
C ASN A 185 -6.66 -11.52 -4.00
N VAL A 186 -6.99 -11.71 -5.27
CA VAL A 186 -7.48 -10.63 -6.14
C VAL A 186 -8.96 -10.38 -5.85
N CYS A 187 -9.22 -9.45 -4.94
CA CYS A 187 -10.57 -9.05 -4.56
C CYS A 187 -10.57 -7.62 -3.98
N TRP A 188 -11.75 -7.02 -3.90
CA TRP A 188 -11.94 -5.71 -3.31
C TRP A 188 -13.14 -5.68 -2.35
N GLY A 189 -13.20 -4.67 -1.49
CA GLY A 189 -14.33 -4.52 -0.56
C GLY A 189 -14.32 -3.23 0.23
N ASP A 190 -15.50 -2.91 0.77
CA ASP A 190 -15.71 -1.73 1.60
C ASP A 190 -15.18 -1.98 3.03
N ARG A 191 -14.30 -1.11 3.53
CA ARG A 191 -13.80 -1.12 4.91
C ARG A 191 -13.21 -2.47 5.36
N ASN A 192 -12.88 -3.33 4.41
CA ASN A 192 -12.38 -4.67 4.63
C ASN A 192 -10.85 -4.68 4.52
N ARG A 193 -10.15 -4.95 5.63
CA ARG A 193 -8.66 -4.99 5.65
C ARG A 193 -8.08 -6.28 5.06
N SER A 194 -8.91 -7.29 4.76
CA SER A 194 -8.43 -8.57 4.23
C SER A 194 -8.37 -8.62 2.70
N VAL A 195 -8.83 -7.58 2.00
CA VAL A 195 -8.88 -7.54 0.53
C VAL A 195 -7.71 -6.79 -0.08
N LEU A 196 -7.46 -7.03 -1.37
CA LEU A 196 -6.38 -6.40 -2.14
C LEU A 196 -6.64 -4.91 -2.40
N VAL A 197 -7.85 -4.57 -2.87
CA VAL A 197 -8.26 -3.19 -3.03
C VAL A 197 -9.34 -2.86 -2.01
N ARG A 198 -9.01 -1.98 -1.07
CA ARG A 198 -9.92 -1.51 -0.04
C ARG A 198 -10.56 -0.19 -0.45
N VAL A 199 -11.86 -0.06 -0.25
CA VAL A 199 -12.53 1.23 -0.19
C VAL A 199 -12.51 1.66 1.27
N PRO A 200 -11.68 2.64 1.67
CA PRO A 200 -11.60 3.07 3.06
C PRO A 200 -12.91 3.73 3.49
N LEU A 201 -13.10 3.89 4.80
CA LEU A 201 -14.25 4.55 5.37
C LEU A 201 -14.40 5.93 4.73
N GLY A 202 -15.43 6.10 3.91
CA GLY A 202 -15.78 7.40 3.35
C GLY A 202 -16.37 8.29 4.44
N TRP A 203 -15.94 9.51 4.46
CA TRP A 203 -16.45 10.53 5.38
C TRP A 203 -17.82 11.07 4.93
N ALA A 204 -18.66 10.22 4.35
CA ALA A 204 -20.05 10.53 4.00
C ALA A 204 -20.92 10.49 5.28
N ALA A 205 -20.56 11.29 6.27
CA ALA A 205 -21.39 11.44 7.47
C ALA A 205 -22.67 12.19 7.12
N LYS A 206 -23.83 11.63 7.48
CA LYS A 206 -25.14 12.30 7.32
C LYS A 206 -25.35 13.45 8.31
N LYS A 207 -24.46 13.55 9.31
CA LYS A 207 -24.49 14.58 10.36
C LYS A 207 -23.08 15.10 10.59
N ASP A 208 -22.98 16.39 10.80
CA ASP A 208 -21.74 17.02 11.24
C ASP A 208 -21.46 16.65 12.70
N MET A 209 -20.50 15.74 12.88
CA MET A 209 -20.10 15.30 14.22
C MET A 209 -19.36 16.38 15.01
N CYS A 210 -18.71 17.34 14.33
CA CYS A 210 -18.03 18.44 15.00
C CYS A 210 -19.04 19.35 15.71
N THR A 211 -20.11 19.76 15.00
CA THR A 211 -21.20 20.55 15.59
C THR A 211 -21.96 19.80 16.67
N LEU A 212 -22.11 18.48 16.54
CA LEU A 212 -22.75 17.66 17.57
C LEU A 212 -21.89 17.53 18.84
N ALA A 213 -20.57 17.41 18.67
CA ALA A 213 -19.63 17.26 19.79
C ALA A 213 -19.32 18.61 20.46
N ASN A 214 -19.31 19.71 19.70
CA ASN A 214 -19.03 21.06 20.17
C ASN A 214 -20.18 22.01 19.79
N PRO A 215 -21.13 22.28 20.71
CA PRO A 215 -22.25 23.20 20.42
C PRO A 215 -21.84 24.64 20.15
N LEU A 216 -20.58 25.00 20.41
CA LEU A 216 -20.01 26.34 20.10
C LEU A 216 -19.40 26.41 18.72
N GLU A 217 -19.36 25.30 17.97
CA GLU A 217 -18.90 25.28 16.59
C GLU A 217 -19.89 26.00 15.68
N THR A 218 -19.43 27.05 15.04
CA THR A 218 -20.24 27.91 14.19
C THR A 218 -19.84 27.83 12.71
N GLU A 219 -18.79 27.05 12.40
CA GLU A 219 -18.38 26.87 11.02
C GLU A 219 -19.38 26.01 10.25
N SER A 220 -19.55 26.32 8.97
CA SER A 220 -20.41 25.56 8.10
C SER A 220 -19.86 24.16 7.86
N TYR A 221 -20.76 23.20 7.66
CA TYR A 221 -20.43 21.83 7.28
C TYR A 221 -19.38 21.78 6.17
N PHE A 222 -18.33 21.02 6.42
CA PHE A 222 -17.27 20.78 5.45
C PHE A 222 -17.59 19.51 4.66
N ASP A 223 -17.68 19.61 3.33
CA ASP A 223 -17.92 18.46 2.47
C ASP A 223 -16.72 17.50 2.47
N THR A 224 -16.87 16.36 3.14
CA THR A 224 -15.86 15.32 3.22
C THR A 224 -15.92 14.30 2.09
N THR A 225 -16.96 14.36 1.23
CA THR A 225 -17.12 13.42 0.09
C THR A 225 -15.98 13.54 -0.91
N GLN A 226 -15.35 14.72 -0.98
CA GLN A 226 -14.18 14.98 -1.81
C GLN A 226 -12.91 14.19 -1.37
N LYS A 227 -12.92 13.56 -0.19
CA LYS A 227 -11.77 12.80 0.34
C LYS A 227 -11.76 11.32 -0.01
N GLN A 228 -12.84 10.77 -0.60
CA GLN A 228 -12.92 9.34 -0.92
C GLN A 228 -11.83 8.90 -1.89
N THR A 229 -11.18 7.80 -1.56
CA THR A 229 -10.18 7.10 -2.39
C THR A 229 -10.53 5.62 -2.50
N VAL A 230 -9.79 4.89 -3.32
CA VAL A 230 -9.62 3.43 -3.28
C VAL A 230 -8.15 3.14 -3.05
N GLU A 231 -7.83 2.06 -2.33
CA GLU A 231 -6.50 1.74 -1.83
C GLU A 231 -6.02 0.40 -2.37
N MET A 232 -4.90 0.39 -3.09
CA MET A 232 -4.17 -0.82 -3.46
C MET A 232 -3.18 -1.17 -2.35
N ARG A 233 -3.26 -2.39 -1.80
CA ARG A 233 -2.55 -2.78 -0.58
C ARG A 233 -1.36 -3.73 -0.79
N SER A 234 -1.17 -4.27 -2.00
CA SER A 234 -0.04 -5.17 -2.28
C SER A 234 1.32 -4.50 -2.37
N PRO A 235 1.49 -3.26 -2.90
CA PRO A 235 2.81 -2.68 -3.08
C PRO A 235 3.59 -2.51 -1.77
N ASP A 236 4.90 -2.39 -1.88
CA ASP A 236 5.82 -2.16 -0.77
C ASP A 236 6.95 -1.19 -1.12
N GLY A 237 7.77 -0.87 -0.13
CA GLY A 237 8.84 0.12 -0.27
C GLY A 237 9.97 -0.25 -1.22
N SER A 238 9.99 -1.46 -1.82
CA SER A 238 10.97 -1.87 -2.84
C SER A 238 10.64 -1.30 -4.23
N ALA A 239 9.41 -0.83 -4.43
CA ALA A 239 8.91 -0.32 -5.70
C ALA A 239 9.73 0.86 -6.23
N ASP A 240 9.88 0.92 -7.55
CA ASP A 240 10.14 2.17 -8.27
C ASP A 240 8.84 2.97 -8.28
N LEU A 241 8.82 4.08 -7.57
CA LEU A 241 7.59 4.84 -7.31
C LEU A 241 6.94 5.39 -8.59
N TYR A 242 7.74 5.82 -9.56
CA TYR A 242 7.24 6.33 -10.83
C TYR A 242 6.61 5.23 -11.66
N GLN A 243 7.28 4.07 -11.75
CA GLN A 243 6.75 2.91 -12.47
C GLN A 243 5.49 2.34 -11.81
N LEU A 244 5.47 2.25 -10.48
CA LEU A 244 4.30 1.78 -9.75
C LEU A 244 3.08 2.67 -9.99
N LEU A 245 3.23 3.99 -9.81
CA LEU A 245 2.11 4.92 -9.96
C LEU A 245 1.64 5.02 -11.41
N ALA A 246 2.56 4.95 -12.39
CA ALA A 246 2.20 4.84 -13.80
C ALA A 246 1.45 3.54 -14.10
N GLY A 247 1.90 2.41 -13.55
CA GLY A 247 1.22 1.11 -13.70
C GLY A 247 -0.21 1.12 -13.12
N LEU A 248 -0.40 1.74 -11.95
CA LEU A 248 -1.72 1.90 -11.34
C LEU A 248 -2.63 2.83 -12.14
N ALA A 249 -2.09 3.92 -12.71
CA ALA A 249 -2.84 4.80 -13.62
C ALA A 249 -3.30 4.06 -14.88
N VAL A 250 -2.42 3.23 -15.47
CA VAL A 250 -2.77 2.35 -16.59
C VAL A 250 -3.87 1.36 -16.20
N ALA A 251 -3.77 0.74 -15.03
CA ALA A 251 -4.78 -0.19 -14.55
C ALA A 251 -6.15 0.48 -14.36
N CYS A 252 -6.19 1.64 -13.72
CA CYS A 252 -7.44 2.40 -13.58
C CYS A 252 -8.02 2.79 -14.94
N ARG A 253 -7.21 3.27 -15.88
CA ARG A 253 -7.64 3.61 -17.25
C ARG A 253 -8.22 2.38 -17.95
N HIS A 254 -7.53 1.25 -17.89
CA HIS A 254 -7.98 -0.01 -18.51
C HIS A 254 -9.39 -0.39 -18.10
N GLY A 255 -9.76 -0.16 -16.84
CA GLY A 255 -11.12 -0.39 -16.35
C GLY A 255 -12.22 0.45 -17.04
N PHE A 256 -11.86 1.55 -17.71
CA PHE A 256 -12.80 2.30 -18.56
C PHE A 256 -12.88 1.80 -20.00
N GLU A 257 -11.93 0.96 -20.41
CA GLU A 257 -11.79 0.46 -21.78
C GLU A 257 -12.38 -0.95 -21.94
N ILE A 258 -12.50 -1.73 -20.86
CA ILE A 258 -13.10 -3.08 -20.90
C ILE A 258 -14.63 -3.04 -20.81
N GLU A 259 -15.29 -3.81 -21.66
CA GLU A 259 -16.77 -3.79 -21.78
C GLU A 259 -17.48 -4.29 -20.51
N ASN A 260 -16.93 -5.31 -19.84
CA ASN A 260 -17.53 -5.96 -18.68
C ASN A 260 -16.99 -5.45 -17.33
N ALA A 261 -16.46 -4.21 -17.26
CA ALA A 261 -15.84 -3.65 -16.07
C ALA A 261 -16.71 -3.77 -14.80
N LEU A 262 -17.99 -3.41 -14.90
CA LEU A 262 -18.91 -3.45 -13.76
C LEU A 262 -19.24 -4.87 -13.31
N GLU A 263 -19.34 -5.81 -14.24
CA GLU A 263 -19.52 -7.23 -13.92
C GLU A 263 -18.27 -7.80 -13.22
N LEU A 264 -17.08 -7.46 -13.69
CA LEU A 264 -15.82 -7.84 -13.06
C LEU A 264 -15.70 -7.26 -11.65
N ALA A 265 -16.06 -6.00 -11.47
CA ALA A 265 -16.10 -5.38 -10.15
C ALA A 265 -17.04 -6.12 -9.20
N GLU A 266 -18.25 -6.47 -9.64
CA GLU A 266 -19.23 -7.23 -8.83
C GLU A 266 -18.70 -8.64 -8.48
N LYS A 267 -18.15 -9.35 -9.45
CA LYS A 267 -17.60 -10.71 -9.26
C LYS A 267 -16.46 -10.77 -8.26
N THR A 268 -15.64 -9.72 -8.18
CA THR A 268 -14.46 -9.64 -7.30
C THR A 268 -14.75 -8.93 -5.97
N TYR A 269 -15.99 -8.50 -5.73
CA TYR A 269 -16.41 -7.86 -4.48
C TYR A 269 -16.53 -8.86 -3.34
N VAL A 270 -15.98 -8.50 -2.18
CA VAL A 270 -16.01 -9.30 -0.96
C VAL A 270 -16.39 -8.46 0.25
N ASN A 271 -17.50 -8.75 0.86
CA ASN A 271 -18.07 -8.03 2.02
C ASN A 271 -17.79 -8.69 3.39
N VAL A 272 -16.97 -9.74 3.41
CA VAL A 272 -16.64 -10.51 4.62
C VAL A 272 -15.14 -10.61 4.80
N ASN A 273 -14.70 -10.89 6.02
CA ASN A 273 -13.30 -11.20 6.27
C ASN A 273 -12.96 -12.58 5.67
N ILE A 274 -12.15 -12.58 4.60
CA ILE A 274 -11.79 -13.79 3.85
C ILE A 274 -10.88 -14.74 4.64
N HIS A 275 -10.28 -14.31 5.73
CA HIS A 275 -9.40 -15.14 6.57
C HIS A 275 -10.16 -15.94 7.64
N GLN A 276 -11.47 -15.76 7.76
CA GLN A 276 -12.30 -16.57 8.66
C GLN A 276 -12.64 -17.91 8.01
N LYS A 277 -12.52 -19.01 8.77
CA LYS A 277 -12.73 -20.39 8.28
C LYS A 277 -14.07 -20.59 7.56
N GLU A 278 -15.12 -19.91 8.01
CA GLU A 278 -16.46 -19.96 7.40
C GLU A 278 -16.54 -19.36 5.98
N ASN A 279 -15.49 -18.62 5.56
CA ASN A 279 -15.42 -17.96 4.25
C ASN A 279 -14.42 -18.64 3.28
N GLU A 280 -13.85 -19.79 3.63
CA GLU A 280 -12.86 -20.51 2.81
C GLU A 280 -13.37 -20.83 1.39
N ASP A 281 -14.65 -21.10 1.23
CA ASP A 281 -15.23 -21.38 -0.09
C ASP A 281 -15.21 -20.15 -1.02
N LYS A 282 -15.28 -18.94 -0.47
CA LYS A 282 -15.13 -17.71 -1.25
C LYS A 282 -13.71 -17.50 -1.72
N LEU A 283 -12.72 -17.91 -0.92
CA LEU A 283 -11.30 -17.84 -1.29
C LEU A 283 -10.97 -18.73 -2.51
N LYS A 284 -11.57 -19.90 -2.60
CA LYS A 284 -11.29 -20.90 -3.65
C LYS A 284 -11.60 -20.41 -5.07
N VAL A 285 -12.51 -19.44 -5.21
CA VAL A 285 -12.93 -18.90 -6.51
C VAL A 285 -12.20 -17.61 -6.89
N LEU A 286 -11.42 -17.02 -5.97
CA LEU A 286 -10.66 -15.81 -6.21
C LEU A 286 -9.29 -16.15 -6.82
N ALA A 287 -8.87 -15.35 -7.80
CA ALA A 287 -7.51 -15.43 -8.31
C ALA A 287 -6.49 -15.06 -7.22
N GLN A 288 -5.28 -15.60 -7.30
CA GLN A 288 -4.17 -15.33 -6.41
C GLN A 288 -3.19 -14.35 -7.06
N LEU A 289 -2.55 -13.52 -6.25
CA LEU A 289 -1.37 -12.78 -6.69
C LEU A 289 -0.18 -13.72 -6.93
N PRO A 290 0.77 -13.35 -7.79
CA PRO A 290 2.05 -14.06 -7.90
C PRO A 290 2.72 -14.23 -6.55
N ASP A 291 3.49 -15.30 -6.39
CA ASP A 291 4.21 -15.67 -5.17
C ASP A 291 5.74 -15.52 -5.29
N SER A 292 6.22 -14.99 -6.40
CA SER A 292 7.63 -14.78 -6.71
C SER A 292 7.84 -13.66 -7.73
N CYS A 293 9.04 -13.09 -7.77
CA CYS A 293 9.44 -12.13 -8.79
C CYS A 293 9.31 -12.70 -10.19
N VAL A 294 9.68 -13.97 -10.38
CA VAL A 294 9.60 -14.64 -11.68
C VAL A 294 8.14 -14.79 -12.12
N ALA A 295 7.24 -15.21 -11.23
CA ALA A 295 5.82 -15.34 -11.55
C ALA A 295 5.19 -13.97 -11.88
N SER A 296 5.59 -12.93 -11.15
CA SER A 296 5.17 -11.55 -11.40
C SER A 296 5.63 -11.04 -12.79
N ALA A 297 6.87 -11.34 -13.17
CA ALA A 297 7.39 -11.03 -14.50
C ALA A 297 6.61 -11.75 -15.61
N ASP A 298 6.24 -13.02 -15.40
CA ASP A 298 5.46 -13.80 -16.35
C ASP A 298 4.05 -13.21 -16.55
N CYS A 299 3.41 -12.71 -15.47
CA CYS A 299 2.14 -11.99 -15.55
C CYS A 299 2.27 -10.68 -16.34
N LEU A 300 3.30 -9.88 -16.05
CA LEU A 300 3.55 -8.63 -16.79
C LEU A 300 3.77 -8.89 -18.27
N GLU A 301 4.55 -9.91 -18.65
CA GLU A 301 4.81 -10.27 -20.04
C GLU A 301 3.52 -10.64 -20.79
N GLN A 302 2.60 -11.37 -20.15
CA GLN A 302 1.32 -11.74 -20.74
C GLN A 302 0.41 -10.54 -21.02
N GLN A 303 0.46 -9.52 -20.16
CA GLN A 303 -0.41 -8.34 -20.25
C GLN A 303 0.32 -7.08 -20.75
N ARG A 304 1.57 -7.21 -21.22
CA ARG A 304 2.43 -6.08 -21.57
C ARG A 304 1.81 -5.09 -22.56
N ALA A 305 1.02 -5.58 -23.52
CA ALA A 305 0.38 -4.74 -24.53
C ALA A 305 -0.51 -3.65 -23.92
N ILE A 306 -1.15 -3.91 -22.74
CA ILE A 306 -1.99 -2.94 -22.04
C ILE A 306 -1.12 -1.82 -21.44
N PHE A 307 0.05 -2.16 -20.90
CA PHE A 307 0.97 -1.19 -20.31
C PHE A 307 1.74 -0.39 -21.37
N GLU A 308 2.04 -0.98 -22.53
CA GLU A 308 2.70 -0.32 -23.66
C GLU A 308 1.73 0.58 -24.46
N GLN A 309 0.42 0.37 -24.34
CA GLN A 309 -0.59 1.15 -25.03
C GLN A 309 -0.45 2.65 -24.69
N TYR A 310 -0.65 3.50 -25.67
CA TYR A 310 -0.50 4.96 -25.59
C TYR A 310 0.91 5.43 -25.20
N ASN A 311 1.93 4.59 -25.35
CA ASN A 311 3.33 4.88 -25.03
C ASN A 311 3.56 5.30 -23.55
N VAL A 312 2.78 4.76 -22.62
CA VAL A 312 3.01 4.99 -21.19
C VAL A 312 4.30 4.28 -20.75
N PHE A 313 4.43 3.00 -21.10
CA PHE A 313 5.68 2.26 -20.94
C PHE A 313 6.25 1.93 -22.32
N SER A 314 7.54 2.16 -22.53
CA SER A 314 8.21 1.64 -23.72
C SER A 314 8.45 0.13 -23.57
N SER A 315 8.50 -0.59 -24.71
CA SER A 315 8.83 -2.03 -24.69
C SER A 315 10.16 -2.30 -24.01
N ALA A 316 11.16 -1.41 -24.17
CA ALA A 316 12.46 -1.53 -23.52
C ALA A 316 12.37 -1.42 -21.98
N MET A 317 11.47 -0.58 -21.46
CA MET A 317 11.21 -0.50 -19.99
C MET A 317 10.58 -1.80 -19.49
N ILE A 318 9.55 -2.31 -20.15
CA ILE A 318 8.90 -3.57 -19.80
C ILE A 318 9.90 -4.73 -19.84
N ASP A 319 10.70 -4.84 -20.89
CA ASP A 319 11.76 -5.85 -21.03
C ASP A 319 12.80 -5.74 -19.90
N GLY A 320 13.15 -4.52 -19.51
CA GLY A 320 14.06 -4.26 -18.39
C GLY A 320 13.53 -4.76 -17.06
N ILE A 321 12.25 -4.48 -16.77
CA ILE A 321 11.56 -4.93 -15.55
C ILE A 321 11.47 -6.44 -15.52
N ILE A 322 10.99 -7.08 -16.59
CA ILE A 322 10.85 -8.54 -16.70
C ILE A 322 12.20 -9.21 -16.49
N ARG A 323 13.26 -8.74 -17.15
CA ARG A 323 14.62 -9.28 -17.00
C ARG A 323 15.13 -9.15 -15.57
N LYS A 324 14.96 -7.97 -14.93
CA LYS A 324 15.36 -7.75 -13.55
C LYS A 324 14.69 -8.75 -12.61
N LEU A 325 13.38 -8.93 -12.74
CA LEU A 325 12.61 -9.82 -11.87
C LEU A 325 12.96 -11.29 -12.09
N ARG A 326 13.15 -11.73 -13.34
CA ARG A 326 13.54 -13.11 -13.66
C ARG A 326 14.95 -13.45 -13.16
N ASN A 327 15.86 -12.49 -13.09
CA ASN A 327 17.21 -12.70 -12.58
C ASN A 327 17.28 -13.07 -11.08
N TYR A 328 16.19 -12.92 -10.33
CA TYR A 328 16.13 -13.38 -8.95
C TYR A 328 16.02 -14.91 -8.82
N GLU A 329 15.50 -15.59 -9.85
CA GLU A 329 15.36 -17.07 -9.89
C GLU A 329 14.65 -17.64 -8.64
N ASP A 330 13.68 -16.88 -8.09
CA ASP A 330 13.11 -17.06 -6.75
C ASP A 330 11.86 -17.96 -6.69
N LYS A 331 11.53 -18.69 -7.76
CA LYS A 331 10.31 -19.55 -7.83
C LYS A 331 10.23 -20.59 -6.69
N THR A 332 11.38 -21.14 -6.26
CA THR A 332 11.44 -22.17 -5.21
C THR A 332 11.90 -21.63 -3.87
N LEU A 333 12.36 -20.39 -3.81
CA LEU A 333 13.02 -19.80 -2.64
C LEU A 333 12.19 -19.94 -1.36
N ARG A 334 10.88 -19.76 -1.43
CA ARG A 334 9.98 -19.88 -0.29
C ARG A 334 9.91 -21.33 0.22
N ALA A 335 9.71 -22.29 -0.69
CA ALA A 335 9.67 -23.69 -0.34
C ALA A 335 11.01 -24.19 0.24
N ASP A 336 12.13 -23.69 -0.31
CA ASP A 336 13.47 -24.02 0.16
C ASP A 336 13.74 -23.49 1.58
N LEU A 337 13.22 -22.31 1.93
CA LEU A 337 13.35 -21.75 3.28
C LEU A 337 12.42 -22.43 4.29
N ASP A 338 11.17 -22.73 3.91
CA ASP A 338 10.23 -23.47 4.76
C ASP A 338 10.74 -24.89 5.05
N GLY A 339 11.38 -25.57 4.07
CA GLY A 339 12.03 -26.85 4.23
C GLY A 339 13.19 -26.80 5.24
N LYS A 340 14.04 -25.79 5.16
CA LYS A 340 15.16 -25.61 6.10
C LYS A 340 14.73 -25.29 7.53
N GLN A 341 13.59 -24.64 7.73
CA GLN A 341 13.04 -24.39 9.06
C GLN A 341 12.48 -25.65 9.74
N GLN A 342 12.06 -26.64 8.96
CA GLN A 342 11.61 -27.94 9.49
C GLN A 342 12.76 -28.88 9.85
N GLU A 343 13.95 -28.65 9.32
CA GLU A 343 15.16 -29.46 9.59
C GLU A 343 16.00 -28.95 10.78
N MET A 344 15.70 -27.73 11.29
CA MET A 344 16.35 -27.14 12.49
C MET A 344 15.48 -27.32 13.74
#